data_bcdddd902368c8ab701cf2382bc32742
#
_entry.id   bcdddd902368c8ab701cf2382bc32742
#
_cell.length_a   1.000
_cell.length_b   1.000
_cell.length_c   1.000
_cell.angle_alpha   90.00
_cell.angle_beta   90.00
_cell.angle_gamma   90.00
#
_symmetry.space_group_name_H-M   'P 1'
#
loop_
_entity.id
_entity.type
_entity.pdbx_description
1 polymer ?
#
loop_
_entity_poly.entity_id
_entity_poly.type
_entity_poly.pdbx_seq_one_letter_code
_entity_poly.pdbx_strand_id
1 'polypeptide(L)'
;MSNSGSLASLTNDFERFKRELPRDFPSHVRDTYRINLAARYLGRPLPHPIGKGSGQLSLNSGQLETDAEAGLAFAVLKTVIAQDAAGDQSMAAWAIHESKMKVERRGAGWTVTWKGRGWDRSFDEYLALVRTGWDLTRDGQLLTVPSVKYHLPRLEEPFRDAEYVFTTDALAKAWGESPLLLEKDFSPTLAGDQLSDEKAQILRWLREVPQRIRAHADVRLSMKLMNARFDDDFQHEMMEAASGADALVVFNRLFDATAGVAYGGQELSDRNLRVLDRPSARRPIGPSLSGTGNIHSGRMIVDYALRGCSSVQLHTFFQLPLEEYPATGGSRTQRALHALIFDPRDGLLAVMLEREAAGTLARRGGELHFLDLIGGN
;
A
#
# COMPACT_ATOMS: atom_id res chain seq x y z
N MET A 1 -21.69 0.61 -26.70
CA MET A 1 -22.41 -0.59 -26.14
C MET A 1 -23.37 -0.09 -25.09
N SER A 2 -24.58 -0.61 -25.02
CA SER A 2 -25.51 -0.27 -23.92
C SER A 2 -24.95 -0.82 -22.60
N ASN A 3 -25.23 -0.16 -21.47
CA ASN A 3 -24.70 -0.51 -20.15
C ASN A 3 -25.08 -1.96 -19.74
N SER A 4 -26.22 -2.45 -20.17
CA SER A 4 -26.66 -3.84 -19.96
C SER A 4 -25.78 -4.88 -20.69
N GLY A 5 -25.23 -4.55 -21.85
CA GLY A 5 -24.28 -5.41 -22.56
C GLY A 5 -22.93 -5.52 -21.85
N SER A 6 -22.47 -4.44 -21.24
CA SER A 6 -21.18 -4.43 -20.51
C SER A 6 -21.24 -5.24 -19.22
N LEU A 7 -22.35 -5.19 -18.47
CA LEU A 7 -22.52 -5.98 -17.23
C LEU A 7 -22.67 -7.47 -17.53
N ALA A 8 -23.37 -7.85 -18.62
CA ALA A 8 -23.44 -9.24 -19.04
C ALA A 8 -22.05 -9.79 -19.44
N SER A 9 -21.25 -8.99 -20.17
CA SER A 9 -19.87 -9.34 -20.50
C SER A 9 -19.01 -9.49 -19.25
N LEU A 10 -19.18 -8.63 -18.25
CA LEU A 10 -18.45 -8.71 -16.99
C LEU A 10 -18.76 -10.00 -16.22
N THR A 11 -20.04 -10.38 -16.17
CA THR A 11 -20.45 -11.65 -15.55
C THR A 11 -19.82 -12.85 -16.26
N ASN A 12 -19.77 -12.83 -17.59
CA ASN A 12 -19.12 -13.88 -18.36
C ASN A 12 -17.61 -13.96 -18.12
N ASP A 13 -16.91 -12.82 -18.07
CA ASP A 13 -15.49 -12.78 -17.79
C ASP A 13 -15.19 -13.16 -16.34
N PHE A 14 -16.02 -12.78 -15.40
CA PHE A 14 -15.90 -13.22 -14.00
C PHE A 14 -15.94 -14.75 -13.91
N GLU A 15 -16.89 -15.41 -14.57
CA GLU A 15 -16.96 -16.88 -14.60
C GLU A 15 -15.79 -17.52 -15.37
N ARG A 16 -15.41 -16.93 -16.51
CA ARG A 16 -14.32 -17.40 -17.35
C ARG A 16 -12.97 -17.39 -16.64
N PHE A 17 -12.68 -16.33 -15.88
CA PHE A 17 -11.40 -16.14 -15.22
C PHE A 17 -11.30 -16.78 -13.82
N LYS A 18 -12.33 -17.49 -13.37
CA LYS A 18 -12.29 -18.24 -12.09
C LYS A 18 -11.14 -19.24 -11.99
N ARG A 19 -10.71 -19.81 -13.11
CA ARG A 19 -9.63 -20.80 -13.13
C ARG A 19 -8.26 -20.16 -13.33
N GLU A 20 -8.19 -19.14 -14.16
CA GLU A 20 -6.96 -18.46 -14.52
C GLU A 20 -7.26 -17.03 -14.94
N LEU A 21 -6.68 -16.10 -14.22
CA LEU A 21 -6.70 -14.67 -14.57
C LEU A 21 -5.58 -14.41 -15.57
N PRO A 22 -5.83 -13.85 -16.77
CA PRO A 22 -4.79 -13.46 -17.69
C PRO A 22 -3.81 -12.48 -17.02
N ARG A 23 -2.50 -12.70 -17.20
CA ARG A 23 -1.48 -11.78 -16.65
C ARG A 23 -1.70 -10.34 -17.15
N ASP A 24 -1.99 -10.19 -18.44
CA ASP A 24 -2.28 -8.89 -19.06
C ASP A 24 -3.79 -8.59 -19.09
N PHE A 25 -4.46 -8.82 -17.96
CA PHE A 25 -5.87 -8.46 -17.83
C PHE A 25 -6.13 -6.94 -18.00
N PRO A 26 -5.18 -6.00 -17.72
CA PRO A 26 -5.44 -4.59 -17.98
C PRO A 26 -5.69 -4.28 -19.46
N SER A 27 -4.95 -4.91 -20.38
CA SER A 27 -5.21 -4.80 -21.83
C SER A 27 -6.56 -5.40 -22.20
N HIS A 28 -6.89 -6.60 -21.70
CA HIS A 28 -8.20 -7.20 -21.90
C HIS A 28 -9.35 -6.29 -21.43
N VAL A 29 -9.22 -5.67 -20.26
CA VAL A 29 -10.20 -4.72 -19.72
C VAL A 29 -10.36 -3.52 -20.62
N ARG A 30 -9.24 -2.96 -21.11
CA ARG A 30 -9.27 -1.81 -22.01
C ARG A 30 -9.94 -2.13 -23.35
N ASP A 31 -9.61 -3.27 -23.93
CA ASP A 31 -10.15 -3.68 -25.23
C ASP A 31 -11.63 -4.04 -25.16
N THR A 32 -12.02 -4.76 -24.10
CA THR A 32 -13.39 -5.28 -23.95
C THR A 32 -14.36 -4.22 -23.41
N TYR A 33 -13.96 -3.47 -22.38
CA TYR A 33 -14.86 -2.54 -21.66
C TYR A 33 -14.59 -1.07 -21.98
N ARG A 34 -13.51 -0.77 -22.69
CA ARG A 34 -13.04 0.59 -22.90
C ARG A 34 -12.82 1.30 -21.56
N ILE A 35 -12.18 0.59 -20.62
CA ILE A 35 -11.79 1.08 -19.30
C ILE A 35 -10.27 1.01 -19.17
N ASN A 36 -9.65 2.14 -18.91
CA ASN A 36 -8.24 2.27 -18.64
C ASN A 36 -8.02 2.28 -17.12
N LEU A 37 -7.44 1.20 -16.59
CA LEU A 37 -7.14 1.03 -15.17
C LEU A 37 -5.84 1.72 -14.73
N ALA A 38 -5.09 2.36 -15.64
CA ALA A 38 -3.81 3.01 -15.33
C ALA A 38 -3.91 3.88 -14.07
N ALA A 39 -2.90 3.73 -13.22
CA ALA A 39 -2.81 4.37 -11.91
C ALA A 39 -1.40 4.92 -11.68
N ARG A 40 -1.08 5.41 -10.47
CA ARG A 40 0.25 5.93 -10.13
C ARG A 40 0.62 5.66 -8.68
N TYR A 41 1.90 5.33 -8.44
CA TYR A 41 2.49 5.29 -7.11
C TYR A 41 3.91 5.85 -7.15
N LEU A 42 4.26 6.74 -6.23
CA LEU A 42 5.57 7.42 -6.19
C LEU A 42 5.97 8.05 -7.54
N GLY A 43 4.99 8.63 -8.26
CA GLY A 43 5.20 9.21 -9.59
C GLY A 43 5.44 8.20 -10.71
N ARG A 44 5.49 6.90 -10.42
CA ARG A 44 5.64 5.83 -11.43
C ARG A 44 4.25 5.43 -11.96
N PRO A 45 4.11 5.20 -13.27
CA PRO A 45 2.88 4.68 -13.83
C PRO A 45 2.68 3.22 -13.42
N LEU A 46 1.42 2.85 -13.20
CA LEU A 46 0.99 1.49 -12.85
C LEU A 46 -0.06 1.01 -13.85
N PRO A 47 -0.12 -0.29 -14.19
CA PRO A 47 -1.15 -0.85 -15.07
C PRO A 47 -2.55 -0.82 -14.44
N HIS A 48 -2.63 -0.86 -13.11
CA HIS A 48 -3.86 -0.76 -12.32
C HIS A 48 -3.53 -0.31 -10.87
N PRO A 49 -4.52 0.16 -10.07
CA PRO A 49 -4.23 0.79 -8.77
C PRO A 49 -3.83 -0.16 -7.63
N ILE A 50 -3.89 -1.48 -7.82
CA ILE A 50 -3.81 -2.45 -6.73
C ILE A 50 -2.37 -2.92 -6.50
N GLY A 51 -1.88 -2.78 -5.26
CA GLY A 51 -0.60 -3.31 -4.83
C GLY A 51 -0.65 -3.97 -3.45
N LYS A 52 0.46 -4.63 -3.09
CA LYS A 52 0.67 -5.19 -1.76
C LYS A 52 1.43 -4.22 -0.87
N GLY A 53 0.90 -3.96 0.31
CA GLY A 53 1.61 -3.25 1.36
C GLY A 53 2.70 -4.10 2.01
N SER A 54 3.70 -3.44 2.59
CA SER A 54 4.81 -4.09 3.30
C SER A 54 4.31 -5.09 4.34
N GLY A 55 4.84 -6.32 4.29
CA GLY A 55 4.44 -7.38 5.22
C GLY A 55 5.01 -8.75 4.85
N GLN A 56 4.34 -9.80 5.34
CA GLN A 56 4.77 -11.19 5.17
C GLN A 56 4.58 -11.74 3.76
N LEU A 57 3.96 -10.98 2.89
CA LEU A 57 3.69 -11.38 1.50
C LEU A 57 4.76 -10.87 0.51
N SER A 58 5.81 -10.23 1.02
CA SER A 58 6.93 -9.68 0.25
C SER A 58 8.26 -9.88 0.96
N LEU A 59 8.51 -11.12 1.43
CA LEU A 59 9.66 -11.56 2.22
C LEU A 59 10.78 -12.18 1.39
N ASN A 60 10.52 -12.62 0.17
CA ASN A 60 11.48 -13.34 -0.65
C ASN A 60 11.18 -13.19 -2.13
N SER A 61 12.16 -13.54 -2.96
CA SER A 61 12.09 -13.47 -4.43
C SER A 61 10.92 -14.27 -5.00
N GLY A 62 10.70 -15.50 -4.54
CA GLY A 62 9.61 -16.35 -5.04
C GLY A 62 8.22 -15.74 -4.83
N GLN A 63 8.01 -14.96 -3.74
CA GLN A 63 6.76 -14.22 -3.55
C GLN A 63 6.63 -13.07 -4.56
N LEU A 64 7.73 -12.34 -4.83
CA LEU A 64 7.72 -11.25 -5.81
C LEU A 64 7.52 -11.77 -7.24
N GLU A 65 8.15 -12.86 -7.58
CA GLU A 65 7.99 -13.53 -8.89
C GLU A 65 6.54 -14.01 -9.08
N THR A 66 5.95 -14.66 -8.07
CA THR A 66 4.54 -15.07 -8.08
C THR A 66 3.60 -13.86 -8.24
N ASP A 67 3.93 -12.73 -7.64
CA ASP A 67 3.15 -11.50 -7.76
C ASP A 67 3.28 -10.88 -9.15
N ALA A 68 4.47 -10.90 -9.73
CA ALA A 68 4.72 -10.46 -11.09
C ALA A 68 3.98 -11.35 -12.12
N GLU A 69 4.02 -12.66 -11.94
CA GLU A 69 3.27 -13.62 -12.76
C GLU A 69 1.75 -13.43 -12.65
N ALA A 70 1.26 -13.06 -11.48
CA ALA A 70 -0.14 -12.77 -11.26
C ALA A 70 -0.61 -11.44 -11.87
N GLY A 71 0.31 -10.60 -12.37
CA GLY A 71 0.00 -9.28 -12.92
C GLY A 71 -0.28 -8.22 -11.84
N LEU A 72 0.25 -8.38 -10.62
CA LEU A 72 0.15 -7.36 -9.58
C LEU A 72 0.89 -6.08 -10.02
N ALA A 73 0.32 -4.90 -9.73
CA ALA A 73 0.91 -3.65 -10.20
C ALA A 73 2.17 -3.25 -9.40
N PHE A 74 2.14 -3.41 -8.08
CA PHE A 74 3.29 -3.11 -7.25
C PHE A 74 3.28 -3.89 -5.92
N ALA A 75 4.47 -4.05 -5.34
CA ALA A 75 4.67 -4.65 -4.02
C ALA A 75 5.67 -3.84 -3.19
N VAL A 76 5.29 -3.53 -1.96
CA VAL A 76 6.20 -2.92 -0.98
C VAL A 76 6.88 -4.05 -0.20
N LEU A 77 8.21 -4.09 -0.23
CA LEU A 77 9.00 -5.13 0.43
C LEU A 77 8.80 -5.11 1.94
N LYS A 78 9.05 -6.24 2.61
CA LYS A 78 9.04 -6.30 4.07
C LYS A 78 9.93 -5.20 4.64
N THR A 79 9.45 -4.51 5.68
CA THR A 79 10.15 -3.39 6.28
C THR A 79 11.44 -3.87 6.97
N VAL A 80 12.59 -3.37 6.54
CA VAL A 80 13.89 -3.59 7.21
C VAL A 80 14.07 -2.59 8.36
N ILE A 81 14.79 -3.00 9.38
CA ILE A 81 15.26 -2.10 10.45
C ILE A 81 16.58 -1.47 9.99
N ALA A 82 16.66 -0.14 10.06
CA ALA A 82 17.87 0.57 9.73
C ALA A 82 19.02 0.23 10.69
N GLN A 83 20.23 0.24 10.17
CA GLN A 83 21.46 0.01 10.92
C GLN A 83 22.55 1.00 10.49
N ASP A 84 23.56 1.17 11.33
CA ASP A 84 24.78 1.89 10.98
C ASP A 84 25.84 0.98 10.32
N ALA A 85 27.03 1.51 10.05
CA ALA A 85 28.11 0.78 9.41
C ALA A 85 28.72 -0.35 10.28
N ALA A 86 28.50 -0.31 11.59
CA ALA A 86 28.90 -1.37 12.50
C ALA A 86 27.84 -2.49 12.61
N GLY A 87 26.66 -2.27 12.00
CA GLY A 87 25.53 -3.18 12.09
C GLY A 87 24.63 -2.92 13.31
N ASP A 88 24.88 -1.86 14.06
CA ASP A 88 24.07 -1.50 15.22
C ASP A 88 22.71 -0.95 14.79
N GLN A 89 21.66 -1.47 15.40
CA GLN A 89 20.26 -1.11 15.13
C GLN A 89 19.61 -0.57 16.41
N SER A 90 19.31 0.72 16.46
CA SER A 90 18.63 1.31 17.62
C SER A 90 17.22 0.75 17.84
N MET A 91 16.61 0.26 16.79
CA MET A 91 15.27 -0.34 16.82
C MET A 91 15.29 -1.87 16.65
N ALA A 92 16.37 -2.55 17.04
CA ALA A 92 16.52 -4.01 16.93
C ALA A 92 15.37 -4.78 17.57
N ALA A 93 14.81 -4.29 18.67
CA ALA A 93 13.63 -4.90 19.33
C ALA A 93 12.37 -4.98 18.42
N TRP A 94 12.40 -4.34 17.25
CA TRP A 94 11.35 -4.40 16.25
C TRP A 94 11.54 -5.50 15.20
N ALA A 95 12.73 -6.12 15.15
CA ALA A 95 13.04 -7.29 14.33
C ALA A 95 12.62 -8.58 15.04
N ILE A 96 11.34 -8.74 15.31
CA ILE A 96 10.81 -9.91 16.02
C ILE A 96 10.43 -10.97 14.99
N HIS A 97 11.01 -12.16 15.15
CA HIS A 97 10.62 -13.33 14.37
C HIS A 97 9.13 -13.62 14.53
N GLU A 98 8.42 -13.75 13.42
CA GLU A 98 6.99 -13.94 13.41
C GLU A 98 6.65 -15.42 13.68
N SER A 99 5.96 -15.68 14.79
CA SER A 99 5.55 -17.03 15.13
C SER A 99 4.29 -17.49 14.41
N LYS A 100 3.28 -16.64 14.30
CA LYS A 100 2.02 -16.95 13.62
C LYS A 100 1.23 -15.68 13.31
N MET A 101 0.79 -15.58 12.07
CA MET A 101 -0.22 -14.65 11.65
C MET A 101 -1.59 -15.31 11.81
N LYS A 102 -2.54 -14.57 12.40
CA LYS A 102 -3.92 -15.02 12.51
C LYS A 102 -4.78 -14.21 11.55
N VAL A 103 -5.52 -14.93 10.71
CA VAL A 103 -6.57 -14.39 9.87
C VAL A 103 -7.88 -14.86 10.45
N GLU A 104 -8.70 -13.96 10.94
CA GLU A 104 -9.94 -14.28 11.67
C GLU A 104 -11.10 -13.49 11.08
N ARG A 105 -12.26 -14.15 10.94
CA ARG A 105 -13.50 -13.44 10.61
C ARG A 105 -13.95 -12.62 11.82
N ARG A 106 -14.23 -11.33 11.60
CA ARG A 106 -14.68 -10.42 12.65
C ARG A 106 -15.83 -9.57 12.10
N GLY A 107 -17.02 -9.77 12.64
CA GLY A 107 -18.23 -9.17 12.09
C GLY A 107 -18.48 -9.58 10.64
N ALA A 108 -18.69 -8.64 9.76
CA ALA A 108 -18.90 -8.85 8.33
C ALA A 108 -17.60 -8.99 7.51
N GLY A 109 -16.42 -8.75 8.13
CA GLY A 109 -15.14 -8.71 7.44
C GLY A 109 -14.08 -9.61 8.05
N TRP A 110 -12.84 -9.35 7.70
CA TRP A 110 -11.66 -10.10 8.11
C TRP A 110 -10.66 -9.20 8.83
N THR A 111 -10.04 -9.73 9.86
CA THR A 111 -8.97 -9.07 10.59
C THR A 111 -7.72 -9.94 10.57
N VAL A 112 -6.58 -9.33 10.36
CA VAL A 112 -5.28 -9.97 10.45
C VAL A 112 -4.51 -9.38 11.61
N THR A 113 -4.08 -10.25 12.51
CA THR A 113 -3.20 -9.90 13.62
C THR A 113 -1.90 -10.68 13.56
N TRP A 114 -0.79 -10.05 13.93
CA TRP A 114 0.50 -10.74 14.06
C TRP A 114 1.43 -10.00 15.03
N LYS A 115 2.35 -10.76 15.62
CA LYS A 115 3.37 -10.23 16.53
C LYS A 115 4.68 -9.86 15.82
N GLY A 116 4.99 -10.48 14.69
CA GLY A 116 6.18 -10.19 13.90
C GLY A 116 6.18 -8.77 13.38
N ARG A 117 7.35 -8.16 13.42
CA ARG A 117 7.54 -6.75 13.05
C ARG A 117 8.63 -6.66 12.00
N GLY A 118 9.39 -5.89 11.68
CA GLY A 118 10.48 -5.76 10.74
C GLY A 118 11.04 -7.04 10.10
N TRP A 119 12.00 -6.84 9.26
CA TRP A 119 12.84 -7.89 8.68
C TRP A 119 13.69 -8.54 9.78
N ASP A 120 13.72 -9.86 9.85
CA ASP A 120 14.35 -10.65 10.91
C ASP A 120 15.54 -11.49 10.44
N ARG A 121 16.06 -11.21 9.25
CA ARG A 121 17.24 -11.83 8.66
C ARG A 121 18.35 -10.79 8.51
N SER A 122 19.48 -11.19 7.93
CA SER A 122 20.60 -10.28 7.72
C SER A 122 20.25 -9.12 6.78
N PHE A 123 20.96 -8.00 6.94
CA PHE A 123 20.79 -6.85 6.07
C PHE A 123 21.22 -7.16 4.63
N ASP A 124 22.25 -7.99 4.46
CA ASP A 124 22.70 -8.43 3.14
C ASP A 124 21.65 -9.25 2.39
N GLU A 125 20.90 -10.12 3.07
CA GLU A 125 19.76 -10.82 2.48
C GLU A 125 18.66 -9.84 2.06
N TYR A 126 18.45 -8.77 2.83
CA TYR A 126 17.52 -7.72 2.42
C TYR A 126 17.99 -6.97 1.18
N LEU A 127 19.26 -6.61 1.11
CA LEU A 127 19.83 -5.98 -0.07
C LEU A 127 19.76 -6.89 -1.31
N ALA A 128 19.90 -8.21 -1.13
CA ALA A 128 19.67 -9.16 -2.21
C ALA A 128 18.21 -9.16 -2.69
N LEU A 129 17.25 -9.10 -1.76
CA LEU A 129 15.83 -8.97 -2.11
C LEU A 129 15.53 -7.64 -2.84
N VAL A 130 16.18 -6.54 -2.43
CA VAL A 130 16.05 -5.24 -3.11
C VAL A 130 16.55 -5.32 -4.54
N ARG A 131 17.69 -6.00 -4.79
CA ARG A 131 18.21 -6.21 -6.16
C ARG A 131 17.24 -7.02 -7.02
N THR A 132 16.71 -8.14 -6.51
CA THR A 132 15.66 -8.90 -7.20
C THR A 132 14.44 -8.02 -7.51
N GLY A 133 14.01 -7.22 -6.54
CA GLY A 133 12.90 -6.26 -6.73
C GLY A 133 13.21 -5.25 -7.82
N TRP A 134 14.43 -4.72 -7.83
CA TRP A 134 14.87 -3.80 -8.88
C TRP A 134 14.82 -4.45 -10.29
N ASP A 135 15.30 -5.67 -10.42
CA ASP A 135 15.26 -6.39 -11.71
C ASP A 135 13.83 -6.52 -12.22
N LEU A 136 12.87 -6.91 -11.38
CA LEU A 136 11.46 -6.99 -11.74
C LEU A 136 10.87 -5.62 -12.12
N THR A 137 11.31 -4.57 -11.45
CA THR A 137 10.87 -3.18 -11.72
C THR A 137 11.41 -2.66 -13.04
N ARG A 138 12.72 -2.85 -13.29
CA ARG A 138 13.39 -2.46 -14.52
C ARG A 138 12.79 -3.19 -15.74
N ASP A 139 12.49 -4.46 -15.60
CA ASP A 139 11.92 -5.29 -16.67
C ASP A 139 10.40 -5.06 -16.84
N GLY A 140 9.80 -4.13 -16.09
CA GLY A 140 8.38 -3.76 -16.19
C GLY A 140 7.42 -4.87 -15.73
N GLN A 141 7.88 -5.81 -14.93
CA GLN A 141 7.08 -6.96 -14.50
C GLN A 141 6.29 -6.68 -13.22
N LEU A 142 6.91 -5.97 -12.27
CA LEU A 142 6.32 -5.60 -10.98
C LEU A 142 7.06 -4.39 -10.44
N LEU A 143 6.35 -3.29 -10.16
CA LEU A 143 6.99 -2.19 -9.43
C LEU A 143 7.22 -2.62 -7.98
N THR A 144 8.47 -2.64 -7.53
CA THR A 144 8.80 -2.93 -6.13
C THR A 144 9.29 -1.68 -5.41
N VAL A 145 9.05 -1.61 -4.09
CA VAL A 145 9.46 -0.47 -3.26
C VAL A 145 10.04 -1.00 -1.95
N PRO A 146 11.35 -0.84 -1.68
CA PRO A 146 11.92 -1.13 -0.38
C PRO A 146 11.21 -0.35 0.74
N SER A 147 11.06 -0.97 1.90
CA SER A 147 10.47 -0.34 3.08
C SER A 147 11.43 -0.37 4.25
N VAL A 148 11.52 0.73 4.99
CA VAL A 148 12.51 0.89 6.06
C VAL A 148 11.91 1.51 7.31
N LYS A 149 12.44 1.09 8.45
CA LYS A 149 12.17 1.66 9.76
C LYS A 149 13.48 2.22 10.33
N TYR A 150 13.61 3.54 10.27
CA TYR A 150 14.71 4.29 10.88
C TYR A 150 14.44 4.59 12.34
N HIS A 151 15.51 4.96 13.06
CA HIS A 151 15.43 5.48 14.42
C HIS A 151 14.43 6.63 14.53
N LEU A 152 13.59 6.57 15.55
CA LEU A 152 12.63 7.61 15.90
C LEU A 152 12.87 8.00 17.37
N PRO A 153 13.58 9.12 17.62
CA PRO A 153 13.98 9.52 18.97
C PRO A 153 12.80 10.08 19.78
N ARG A 154 12.98 10.16 21.09
CA ARG A 154 12.15 11.01 21.94
C ARG A 154 12.32 12.48 21.58
N LEU A 155 11.45 13.34 22.10
CA LEU A 155 11.41 14.76 21.72
C LEU A 155 12.76 15.46 21.95
N GLU A 156 13.42 15.16 23.07
CA GLU A 156 14.71 15.75 23.48
C GLU A 156 15.93 15.00 22.97
N GLU A 157 15.73 13.85 22.33
CA GLU A 157 16.83 13.02 21.83
C GLU A 157 17.23 13.40 20.40
N PRO A 158 18.51 13.32 20.03
CA PRO A 158 18.95 13.46 18.65
C PRO A 158 18.57 12.22 17.82
N PHE A 159 18.43 12.42 16.51
CA PHE A 159 18.36 11.30 15.59
C PHE A 159 19.71 10.58 15.48
N ARG A 160 19.69 9.29 15.19
CA ARG A 160 20.90 8.50 14.90
C ARG A 160 21.23 8.59 13.41
N ASP A 161 21.79 9.70 13.00
CA ASP A 161 22.06 9.99 11.59
C ASP A 161 22.92 8.92 10.90
N ALA A 162 23.81 8.23 11.63
CA ALA A 162 24.60 7.12 11.09
C ALA A 162 23.73 5.98 10.51
N GLU A 163 22.59 5.66 11.16
CA GLU A 163 21.66 4.65 10.64
C GLU A 163 20.96 5.15 9.35
N TYR A 164 20.60 6.44 9.29
CA TYR A 164 20.00 7.04 8.10
C TYR A 164 20.97 7.03 6.92
N VAL A 165 22.21 7.46 7.15
CA VAL A 165 23.26 7.51 6.12
C VAL A 165 23.52 6.12 5.57
N PHE A 166 23.97 5.20 6.43
CA PHE A 166 24.42 3.88 6.00
C PHE A 166 23.32 3.09 5.31
N THR A 167 22.15 3.02 5.94
CA THR A 167 21.04 2.23 5.38
C THR A 167 20.53 2.81 4.07
N THR A 168 20.36 4.14 3.97
CA THR A 168 19.88 4.75 2.71
C THR A 168 20.88 4.56 1.58
N ASP A 169 22.18 4.77 1.83
CA ASP A 169 23.23 4.55 0.84
C ASP A 169 23.30 3.10 0.36
N ALA A 170 23.20 2.14 1.29
CA ALA A 170 23.21 0.72 0.95
C ALA A 170 21.98 0.32 0.12
N LEU A 171 20.80 0.85 0.46
CA LEU A 171 19.58 0.62 -0.31
C LEU A 171 19.68 1.27 -1.71
N ALA A 172 20.20 2.48 -1.83
CA ALA A 172 20.38 3.15 -3.11
C ALA A 172 21.35 2.38 -4.02
N LYS A 173 22.45 1.86 -3.46
CA LYS A 173 23.41 1.01 -4.20
C LYS A 173 22.78 -0.32 -4.64
N ALA A 174 21.97 -0.93 -3.79
CA ALA A 174 21.28 -2.17 -4.12
C ALA A 174 20.18 -1.97 -5.18
N TRP A 175 19.51 -0.81 -5.15
CA TRP A 175 18.52 -0.39 -6.13
C TRP A 175 19.12 -0.10 -7.51
N GLY A 176 20.35 0.43 -7.56
CA GLY A 176 21.13 0.55 -8.80
C GLY A 176 20.72 1.67 -9.76
N GLU A 177 19.64 2.42 -9.49
CA GLU A 177 19.18 3.57 -10.29
C GLU A 177 18.74 4.72 -9.37
N SER A 178 18.85 5.95 -9.86
CA SER A 178 18.34 7.15 -9.19
C SER A 178 17.04 7.61 -9.89
N PRO A 179 16.04 8.05 -9.13
CA PRO A 179 15.96 8.01 -7.65
C PRO A 179 15.64 6.61 -7.08
N LEU A 180 16.17 6.32 -5.90
CA LEU A 180 15.70 5.20 -5.08
C LEU A 180 14.21 5.42 -4.75
N LEU A 181 13.36 4.45 -5.01
CA LEU A 181 12.00 4.43 -4.48
C LEU A 181 12.03 3.86 -3.06
N LEU A 182 11.45 4.53 -2.08
CA LEU A 182 11.52 4.11 -0.69
C LEU A 182 10.21 4.38 0.06
N GLU A 183 9.75 3.42 0.85
CA GLU A 183 8.68 3.63 1.81
C GLU A 183 9.24 3.70 3.23
N LYS A 184 8.99 4.81 3.93
CA LYS A 184 9.23 4.92 5.37
C LYS A 184 7.98 4.48 6.13
N ASP A 185 8.07 3.37 6.83
CA ASP A 185 6.97 2.85 7.64
C ASP A 185 6.92 3.52 9.02
N PHE A 186 5.84 4.25 9.30
CA PHE A 186 5.46 4.68 10.64
C PHE A 186 4.43 3.68 11.18
N SER A 187 4.92 2.62 11.79
CA SER A 187 4.09 1.51 12.27
C SER A 187 3.26 1.89 13.50
N PRO A 188 2.00 1.43 13.60
CA PRO A 188 1.15 1.66 14.76
C PRO A 188 1.63 0.96 16.03
N THR A 189 2.59 0.07 15.95
CA THR A 189 3.26 -0.50 17.12
C THR A 189 4.12 0.53 17.86
N LEU A 190 4.45 1.65 17.23
CA LEU A 190 4.89 2.84 17.96
C LEU A 190 3.80 3.32 18.92
N ALA A 191 2.52 3.09 18.63
CA ALA A 191 1.40 3.43 19.49
C ALA A 191 1.25 2.53 20.75
N GLY A 192 1.94 1.39 20.79
CA GLY A 192 2.07 0.57 21.99
C GLY A 192 3.28 0.93 22.85
N ASP A 193 4.17 1.71 22.29
CA ASP A 193 5.30 2.30 22.97
C ASP A 193 4.91 3.70 23.45
N GLN A 194 5.27 4.08 24.67
CA GLN A 194 5.00 5.43 25.21
C GLN A 194 5.55 6.56 24.33
N LEU A 195 6.44 6.22 23.37
CA LEU A 195 7.01 7.14 22.40
C LEU A 195 5.99 7.83 21.49
N SER A 196 4.83 7.21 21.24
CA SER A 196 3.80 7.78 20.35
C SER A 196 2.66 8.48 21.08
N ASP A 197 2.77 8.67 22.40
CA ASP A 197 1.74 9.35 23.19
C ASP A 197 1.89 10.88 23.13
N GLU A 198 2.96 11.40 22.50
CA GLU A 198 3.19 12.85 22.38
C GLU A 198 2.99 13.33 20.93
N LYS A 199 1.95 14.15 20.72
CA LYS A 199 1.66 14.75 19.42
C LYS A 199 2.86 15.50 18.83
N ALA A 200 3.54 16.30 19.63
CA ALA A 200 4.71 17.09 19.19
C ALA A 200 5.85 16.20 18.65
N GLN A 201 6.09 15.07 19.30
CA GLN A 201 7.12 14.11 18.89
C GLN A 201 6.79 13.45 17.54
N ILE A 202 5.53 13.03 17.35
CA ILE A 202 5.06 12.47 16.07
C ILE A 202 5.23 13.50 14.95
N LEU A 203 4.79 14.75 15.16
CA LEU A 203 4.91 15.81 14.17
C LEU A 203 6.37 16.16 13.86
N ARG A 204 7.27 16.12 14.85
CA ARG A 204 8.72 16.27 14.66
C ARG A 204 9.26 15.18 13.72
N TRP A 205 8.93 13.91 13.97
CA TRP A 205 9.37 12.80 13.10
C TRP A 205 8.91 12.98 11.66
N LEU A 206 7.64 13.35 11.47
CA LEU A 206 7.07 13.51 10.14
C LEU A 206 7.72 14.65 9.33
N ARG A 207 8.16 15.72 10.00
CA ARG A 207 8.85 16.85 9.37
C ARG A 207 10.33 16.58 9.09
N GLU A 208 11.05 15.97 10.03
CA GLU A 208 12.51 15.83 9.95
C GLU A 208 12.97 14.58 9.20
N VAL A 209 12.26 13.46 9.29
CA VAL A 209 12.67 12.19 8.67
C VAL A 209 12.84 12.29 7.15
N PRO A 210 11.94 12.93 6.38
CA PRO A 210 12.12 13.08 4.93
C PRO A 210 13.40 13.81 4.56
N GLN A 211 13.74 14.85 5.30
CA GLN A 211 14.96 15.64 5.07
C GLN A 211 16.22 14.81 5.32
N ARG A 212 16.24 14.01 6.42
CA ARG A 212 17.37 13.14 6.76
C ARG A 212 17.60 12.05 5.72
N ILE A 213 16.54 11.41 5.26
CA ILE A 213 16.64 10.39 4.20
C ILE A 213 17.21 10.99 2.91
N ARG A 214 16.74 12.17 2.51
CA ARG A 214 17.19 12.83 1.27
C ARG A 214 18.52 13.55 1.36
N ALA A 215 19.07 13.74 2.54
CA ALA A 215 20.37 14.37 2.70
C ALA A 215 21.51 13.53 2.11
N HIS A 216 21.31 12.24 1.89
CA HIS A 216 22.36 11.29 1.53
C HIS A 216 22.15 10.58 0.20
N ALA A 217 20.93 10.58 -0.34
CA ALA A 217 20.63 9.97 -1.63
C ALA A 217 19.46 10.68 -2.30
N ASP A 218 19.40 10.59 -3.63
CA ASP A 218 18.20 10.99 -4.38
C ASP A 218 17.11 9.92 -4.17
N VAL A 219 16.05 10.29 -3.44
CA VAL A 219 15.00 9.37 -2.99
C VAL A 219 13.63 9.94 -3.32
N ARG A 220 12.81 9.16 -4.00
CA ARG A 220 11.36 9.34 -4.01
C ARG A 220 10.76 8.61 -2.82
N LEU A 221 10.27 9.39 -1.87
CA LEU A 221 9.86 8.91 -0.55
C LEU A 221 8.36 8.83 -0.41
N SER A 222 7.87 7.64 -0.09
CA SER A 222 6.53 7.42 0.46
C SER A 222 6.59 7.33 1.98
N MET A 223 5.67 8.00 2.66
CA MET A 223 5.52 7.87 4.11
C MET A 223 4.21 7.14 4.42
N LYS A 224 4.32 5.96 5.03
CA LYS A 224 3.16 5.20 5.48
C LYS A 224 2.76 5.64 6.87
N LEU A 225 1.71 6.45 6.93
CA LEU A 225 1.23 7.04 8.17
C LEU A 225 0.47 6.02 9.01
N MET A 226 0.73 6.00 10.31
CA MET A 226 -0.06 5.23 11.27
C MET A 226 -1.43 5.87 11.48
N ASN A 227 -2.41 5.07 11.91
CA ASN A 227 -3.60 5.59 12.55
C ASN A 227 -3.23 6.05 13.97
N ALA A 228 -3.35 7.34 14.25
CA ALA A 228 -3.09 7.88 15.57
C ALA A 228 -4.24 7.57 16.53
N ARG A 229 -3.94 7.42 17.83
CA ARG A 229 -4.97 7.25 18.89
C ARG A 229 -5.78 8.51 19.13
N PHE A 230 -5.26 9.65 18.71
CA PHE A 230 -5.88 10.96 18.86
C PHE A 230 -7.04 11.15 17.88
N ASP A 231 -7.63 12.32 17.92
CA ASP A 231 -8.76 12.71 17.08
C ASP A 231 -8.42 12.79 15.58
N ASP A 232 -9.45 12.98 14.77
CA ASP A 232 -9.30 13.10 13.32
C ASP A 232 -8.56 14.40 12.93
N ASP A 233 -8.61 15.46 13.74
CA ASP A 233 -7.88 16.70 13.49
C ASP A 233 -6.36 16.46 13.55
N PHE A 234 -5.90 15.71 14.54
CA PHE A 234 -4.50 15.34 14.64
C PHE A 234 -4.06 14.46 13.46
N GLN A 235 -4.93 13.61 12.94
CA GLN A 235 -4.61 12.82 11.74
C GLN A 235 -4.35 13.73 10.52
N HIS A 236 -5.04 14.87 10.41
CA HIS A 236 -4.76 15.89 9.39
C HIS A 236 -3.46 16.63 9.66
N GLU A 237 -3.18 17.01 10.92
CA GLU A 237 -1.88 17.61 11.29
C GLU A 237 -0.71 16.69 10.91
N MET A 238 -0.87 15.37 11.07
CA MET A 238 0.12 14.39 10.62
C MET A 238 0.33 14.41 9.10
N MET A 239 -0.74 14.48 8.32
CA MET A 239 -0.64 14.59 6.85
C MET A 239 0.07 15.87 6.43
N GLU A 240 -0.21 16.99 7.11
CA GLU A 240 0.46 18.28 6.88
C GLU A 240 1.95 18.22 7.24
N ALA A 241 2.27 17.67 8.41
CA ALA A 241 3.66 17.50 8.84
C ALA A 241 4.47 16.61 7.90
N ALA A 242 3.81 15.64 7.25
CA ALA A 242 4.41 14.72 6.30
C ALA A 242 4.49 15.28 4.86
N SER A 243 4.16 16.55 4.62
CA SER A 243 4.13 17.18 3.28
C SER A 243 5.47 17.18 2.56
N GLY A 244 6.58 16.94 3.27
CA GLY A 244 7.90 16.73 2.68
C GLY A 244 8.09 15.41 1.92
N ALA A 245 7.14 14.49 1.93
CA ALA A 245 7.19 13.25 1.15
C ALA A 245 6.65 13.45 -0.29
N ASP A 246 6.93 12.50 -1.19
CA ASP A 246 6.34 12.45 -2.55
C ASP A 246 4.99 11.73 -2.55
N ALA A 247 4.79 10.81 -1.60
CA ALA A 247 3.53 10.10 -1.43
C ALA A 247 3.24 9.85 0.06
N LEU A 248 1.95 9.76 0.40
CA LEU A 248 1.47 9.31 1.71
C LEU A 248 0.64 8.04 1.55
N VAL A 249 0.91 7.04 2.37
CA VAL A 249 0.06 5.86 2.48
C VAL A 249 -0.87 6.06 3.68
N VAL A 250 -2.18 6.11 3.41
CA VAL A 250 -3.20 6.57 4.35
C VAL A 250 -4.30 5.50 4.54
N PHE A 251 -4.49 4.99 5.76
CA PHE A 251 -3.63 4.99 6.93
C PHE A 251 -3.37 3.55 7.37
N ASN A 252 -2.21 3.31 7.96
CA ASN A 252 -1.81 1.98 8.41
C ASN A 252 -2.73 1.49 9.56
N ARG A 253 -2.47 0.29 10.03
CA ARG A 253 -3.22 -0.43 11.07
C ARG A 253 -3.44 0.40 12.35
N LEU A 254 -4.42 -0.02 13.14
CA LEU A 254 -4.61 0.40 14.52
C LEU A 254 -3.90 -0.56 15.49
N PHE A 255 -3.59 -0.07 16.68
CA PHE A 255 -3.05 -0.86 17.78
C PHE A 255 -4.14 -1.11 18.82
N ASP A 256 -4.40 -2.40 19.11
CA ASP A 256 -5.24 -2.81 20.20
C ASP A 256 -4.38 -2.92 21.47
N ALA A 257 -4.51 -1.97 22.37
CA ALA A 257 -3.73 -1.93 23.61
C ALA A 257 -4.09 -3.07 24.57
N THR A 258 -5.33 -3.58 24.53
CA THR A 258 -5.78 -4.68 25.39
C THR A 258 -5.16 -6.00 24.95
N ALA A 259 -5.15 -6.25 23.64
CA ALA A 259 -4.55 -7.45 23.08
C ALA A 259 -3.03 -7.33 22.87
N GLY A 260 -2.47 -6.12 22.96
CA GLY A 260 -1.05 -5.84 22.73
C GLY A 260 -0.59 -6.10 21.29
N VAL A 261 -1.49 -6.00 20.32
CA VAL A 261 -1.22 -6.31 18.91
C VAL A 261 -1.71 -5.21 17.98
N ALA A 262 -1.02 -5.04 16.86
CA ALA A 262 -1.54 -4.24 15.76
C ALA A 262 -2.46 -5.10 14.88
N TYR A 263 -3.59 -4.56 14.46
CA TYR A 263 -4.55 -5.25 13.61
C TYR A 263 -4.85 -4.47 12.33
N GLY A 264 -5.15 -5.21 11.24
CA GLY A 264 -5.62 -4.69 9.97
C GLY A 264 -6.94 -5.35 9.59
N GLY A 265 -7.71 -4.69 8.72
CA GLY A 265 -8.98 -5.20 8.21
C GLY A 265 -10.19 -4.46 8.74
N GLN A 266 -11.17 -5.18 9.27
CA GLN A 266 -12.46 -4.64 9.72
C GLN A 266 -12.34 -3.33 10.53
N GLU A 267 -13.26 -2.42 10.31
CA GLU A 267 -13.41 -1.13 11.01
C GLU A 267 -12.38 -0.03 10.65
N LEU A 268 -11.30 -0.34 9.92
CA LEU A 268 -10.32 0.68 9.55
C LEU A 268 -10.82 1.63 8.46
N SER A 269 -11.54 1.11 7.46
CA SER A 269 -11.97 1.90 6.30
C SER A 269 -12.87 3.07 6.68
N ASP A 270 -13.84 2.84 7.57
CA ASP A 270 -14.80 3.89 7.96
C ASP A 270 -14.11 5.10 8.55
N ARG A 271 -13.12 4.86 9.43
CA ARG A 271 -12.30 5.93 9.98
C ARG A 271 -11.43 6.59 8.91
N ASN A 272 -10.74 5.79 8.11
CA ASN A 272 -9.83 6.32 7.09
C ASN A 272 -10.56 7.16 6.06
N LEU A 273 -11.70 6.67 5.55
CA LEU A 273 -12.52 7.38 4.58
C LEU A 273 -13.11 8.67 5.17
N ARG A 274 -13.58 8.66 6.43
CA ARG A 274 -14.08 9.86 7.12
C ARG A 274 -13.00 10.94 7.25
N VAL A 275 -11.76 10.56 7.60
CA VAL A 275 -10.65 11.51 7.63
C VAL A 275 -10.39 12.10 6.26
N LEU A 276 -10.39 11.26 5.21
CA LEU A 276 -10.12 11.69 3.83
C LEU A 276 -11.29 12.48 3.20
N ASP A 277 -12.49 12.44 3.76
CA ASP A 277 -13.62 13.25 3.29
C ASP A 277 -13.44 14.75 3.53
N ARG A 278 -12.58 15.13 4.46
CA ARG A 278 -12.36 16.56 4.77
C ARG A 278 -11.64 17.27 3.61
N PRO A 279 -12.05 18.49 3.25
CA PRO A 279 -11.43 19.26 2.15
C PRO A 279 -9.91 19.48 2.32
N SER A 280 -9.41 19.57 3.57
CA SER A 280 -8.00 19.70 3.88
C SER A 280 -7.16 18.49 3.45
N ALA A 281 -7.77 17.30 3.33
CA ALA A 281 -7.09 16.10 2.85
C ALA A 281 -6.91 16.10 1.32
N ARG A 282 -7.73 16.86 0.58
CA ARG A 282 -7.77 16.91 -0.88
C ARG A 282 -6.98 18.12 -1.40
N ARG A 283 -5.68 18.18 -1.12
CA ARG A 283 -4.86 19.31 -1.60
C ARG A 283 -4.49 19.12 -3.07
N PRO A 284 -4.67 20.16 -3.93
CA PRO A 284 -4.25 20.11 -5.33
C PRO A 284 -2.72 20.02 -5.48
N ILE A 285 -1.97 20.47 -4.46
CA ILE A 285 -0.51 20.49 -4.42
C ILE A 285 -0.08 19.83 -3.11
N GLY A 286 0.56 18.68 -3.21
CA GLY A 286 1.04 17.91 -2.06
C GLY A 286 1.41 16.49 -2.46
N PRO A 287 1.82 15.66 -1.50
CA PRO A 287 2.11 14.24 -1.74
C PRO A 287 0.92 13.53 -2.38
N SER A 288 1.20 12.65 -3.34
CA SER A 288 0.17 11.75 -3.87
C SER A 288 -0.31 10.79 -2.78
N LEU A 289 -1.59 10.36 -2.84
CA LEU A 289 -2.13 9.46 -1.83
C LEU A 289 -2.21 8.02 -2.36
N SER A 290 -1.89 7.07 -1.48
CA SER A 290 -2.13 5.65 -1.65
C SER A 290 -2.99 5.15 -0.48
N GLY A 291 -4.18 4.62 -0.78
CA GLY A 291 -5.12 4.19 0.25
C GLY A 291 -4.71 2.85 0.87
N THR A 292 -4.94 2.67 2.16
CA THR A 292 -4.81 1.38 2.84
C THR A 292 -5.78 1.28 4.03
N GLY A 293 -6.10 0.07 4.44
CA GLY A 293 -6.99 -0.21 5.56
C GLY A 293 -8.33 -0.79 5.13
N ASN A 294 -8.55 -2.06 5.44
CA ASN A 294 -9.77 -2.83 5.18
C ASN A 294 -10.28 -2.81 3.73
N ILE A 295 -9.41 -2.67 2.74
CA ILE A 295 -9.80 -2.73 1.33
C ILE A 295 -10.02 -4.20 0.95
N HIS A 296 -11.26 -4.55 0.61
CA HIS A 296 -11.67 -5.93 0.30
C HIS A 296 -12.59 -6.04 -0.92
N SER A 297 -12.84 -4.93 -1.62
CA SER A 297 -13.65 -4.91 -2.85
C SER A 297 -13.17 -3.80 -3.80
N GLY A 298 -13.56 -3.89 -5.05
CA GLY A 298 -13.36 -2.84 -6.04
C GLY A 298 -14.09 -1.55 -5.68
N ARG A 299 -15.26 -1.65 -5.05
CA ARG A 299 -16.03 -0.50 -4.55
C ARG A 299 -15.21 0.32 -3.56
N MET A 300 -14.54 -0.33 -2.62
CA MET A 300 -13.67 0.38 -1.68
C MET A 300 -12.45 1.02 -2.36
N ILE A 301 -11.92 0.40 -3.42
CA ILE A 301 -10.85 1.03 -4.22
C ILE A 301 -11.35 2.34 -4.82
N VAL A 302 -12.58 2.36 -5.36
CA VAL A 302 -13.22 3.58 -5.89
C VAL A 302 -13.46 4.59 -4.77
N ASP A 303 -13.92 4.17 -3.59
CA ASP A 303 -14.13 5.05 -2.44
C ASP A 303 -12.85 5.78 -2.01
N TYR A 304 -11.72 5.09 -2.00
CA TYR A 304 -10.41 5.72 -1.77
C TYR A 304 -10.00 6.65 -2.93
N ALA A 305 -10.24 6.24 -4.19
CA ALA A 305 -9.90 7.05 -5.35
C ALA A 305 -10.68 8.39 -5.37
N LEU A 306 -11.98 8.37 -5.07
CA LEU A 306 -12.80 9.58 -4.94
C LEU A 306 -12.30 10.55 -3.85
N ARG A 307 -11.48 10.06 -2.93
CA ARG A 307 -10.83 10.84 -1.85
C ARG A 307 -9.37 11.20 -2.17
N GLY A 308 -8.96 11.03 -3.42
CA GLY A 308 -7.65 11.46 -3.91
C GLY A 308 -6.59 10.39 -3.97
N CYS A 309 -6.89 9.11 -3.65
CA CYS A 309 -5.91 8.04 -3.70
C CYS A 309 -5.69 7.56 -5.14
N SER A 310 -4.45 7.68 -5.64
CA SER A 310 -4.05 7.24 -6.98
C SER A 310 -3.66 5.77 -7.08
N SER A 311 -3.56 5.09 -5.94
CA SER A 311 -3.31 3.66 -5.79
C SER A 311 -3.78 3.18 -4.42
N VAL A 312 -3.76 1.87 -4.20
CA VAL A 312 -4.11 1.25 -2.92
C VAL A 312 -3.13 0.14 -2.56
N GLN A 313 -2.83 0.03 -1.26
CA GLN A 313 -2.01 -1.04 -0.69
C GLN A 313 -2.87 -1.96 0.16
N LEU A 314 -2.97 -3.21 -0.25
CA LEU A 314 -3.71 -4.24 0.47
C LEU A 314 -2.75 -5.22 1.15
N HIS A 315 -3.17 -5.78 2.27
CA HIS A 315 -2.45 -6.86 2.94
C HIS A 315 -3.42 -7.96 3.39
N THR A 316 -4.42 -7.64 4.20
CA THR A 316 -5.39 -8.60 4.74
C THR A 316 -6.09 -9.40 3.65
N PHE A 317 -6.58 -8.75 2.60
CA PHE A 317 -7.31 -9.39 1.52
C PHE A 317 -6.48 -10.41 0.74
N PHE A 318 -5.18 -10.21 0.60
CA PHE A 318 -4.26 -11.18 -0.01
C PHE A 318 -3.89 -12.36 0.90
N GLN A 319 -4.43 -12.44 2.11
CA GLN A 319 -4.13 -13.49 3.09
C GLN A 319 -5.33 -14.35 3.46
N LEU A 320 -6.48 -14.05 2.89
CA LEU A 320 -7.68 -14.85 3.13
C LEU A 320 -7.43 -16.32 2.78
N PRO A 321 -8.12 -17.26 3.46
CA PRO A 321 -8.20 -18.64 3.02
C PRO A 321 -8.61 -18.74 1.55
N LEU A 322 -8.08 -19.72 0.81
CA LEU A 322 -8.31 -19.81 -0.65
C LEU A 322 -9.79 -19.98 -1.01
N GLU A 323 -10.55 -20.62 -0.14
CA GLU A 323 -11.99 -20.84 -0.25
C GLU A 323 -12.85 -19.58 -0.11
N GLU A 324 -12.28 -18.51 0.41
CA GLU A 324 -12.98 -17.22 0.54
C GLU A 324 -12.96 -16.40 -0.76
N TYR A 325 -12.16 -16.81 -1.74
CA TYR A 325 -12.18 -16.18 -3.06
C TYR A 325 -13.13 -16.87 -4.00
N PRO A 326 -13.84 -16.14 -4.88
CA PRO A 326 -14.69 -16.74 -5.92
C PRO A 326 -13.89 -17.58 -6.92
N ALA A 327 -12.65 -17.24 -7.17
CA ALA A 327 -11.77 -17.96 -8.10
C ALA A 327 -11.31 -19.30 -7.51
N THR A 328 -11.31 -20.35 -8.33
CA THR A 328 -11.01 -21.72 -7.94
C THR A 328 -9.58 -22.15 -8.33
N GLY A 329 -8.94 -21.42 -9.23
CA GLY A 329 -7.55 -21.68 -9.67
C GLY A 329 -6.64 -20.46 -9.48
N GLY A 330 -5.37 -20.64 -9.86
CA GLY A 330 -4.36 -19.61 -9.76
C GLY A 330 -3.81 -19.38 -8.35
N SER A 331 -2.78 -18.53 -8.29
CA SER A 331 -2.18 -18.09 -7.03
C SER A 331 -3.18 -17.27 -6.19
N ARG A 332 -2.90 -17.13 -4.89
CA ARG A 332 -3.71 -16.28 -4.01
C ARG A 332 -3.81 -14.84 -4.54
N THR A 333 -2.74 -14.33 -5.12
CA THR A 333 -2.72 -12.99 -5.75
C THR A 333 -3.65 -12.90 -6.93
N GLN A 334 -3.64 -13.89 -7.83
CA GLN A 334 -4.58 -13.96 -8.97
C GLN A 334 -6.03 -14.02 -8.51
N ARG A 335 -6.33 -14.84 -7.49
CA ARG A 335 -7.70 -14.95 -6.93
C ARG A 335 -8.20 -13.64 -6.34
N ALA A 336 -7.32 -12.94 -5.62
CA ALA A 336 -7.65 -11.63 -5.05
C ALA A 336 -7.87 -10.58 -6.14
N LEU A 337 -7.00 -10.50 -7.15
CA LEU A 337 -7.15 -9.57 -8.28
C LEU A 337 -8.42 -9.87 -9.08
N HIS A 338 -8.73 -11.15 -9.31
CA HIS A 338 -9.98 -11.56 -9.95
C HIS A 338 -11.20 -10.99 -9.21
N ALA A 339 -11.29 -11.18 -7.89
CA ALA A 339 -12.39 -10.68 -7.08
C ALA A 339 -12.46 -9.14 -7.08
N LEU A 340 -11.32 -8.47 -6.84
CA LEU A 340 -11.26 -7.01 -6.74
C LEU A 340 -11.62 -6.29 -8.04
N ILE A 341 -11.35 -6.91 -9.18
CA ILE A 341 -11.51 -6.26 -10.49
C ILE A 341 -12.79 -6.71 -11.18
N PHE A 342 -13.06 -8.02 -11.24
CA PHE A 342 -14.09 -8.59 -12.09
C PHE A 342 -15.41 -8.95 -11.35
N ASP A 343 -15.50 -8.85 -10.02
CA ASP A 343 -16.77 -9.13 -9.34
C ASP A 343 -17.89 -8.25 -9.93
N PRO A 344 -19.01 -8.86 -10.44
CA PRO A 344 -20.04 -8.12 -11.16
C PRO A 344 -20.89 -7.20 -10.26
N ARG A 345 -20.74 -7.27 -8.93
CA ARG A 345 -21.44 -6.43 -7.95
C ARG A 345 -20.55 -5.36 -7.35
N ASP A 346 -19.38 -5.77 -6.85
CA ASP A 346 -18.50 -4.91 -6.06
C ASP A 346 -17.07 -4.82 -6.60
N GLY A 347 -16.81 -5.39 -7.79
CA GLY A 347 -15.53 -5.26 -8.48
C GLY A 347 -15.32 -3.86 -9.05
N LEU A 348 -14.04 -3.51 -9.27
CA LEU A 348 -13.66 -2.20 -9.77
C LEU A 348 -14.35 -1.85 -11.09
N LEU A 349 -14.46 -2.81 -12.02
CA LEU A 349 -15.12 -2.61 -13.31
C LEU A 349 -16.60 -2.34 -13.15
N ALA A 350 -17.30 -3.13 -12.31
CA ALA A 350 -18.72 -2.96 -12.05
C ALA A 350 -19.02 -1.57 -11.52
N VAL A 351 -18.25 -1.10 -10.54
CA VAL A 351 -18.45 0.21 -9.93
C VAL A 351 -18.12 1.37 -10.88
N MET A 352 -17.11 1.24 -11.72
CA MET A 352 -16.81 2.26 -12.75
C MET A 352 -17.94 2.35 -13.79
N LEU A 353 -18.52 1.23 -14.22
CA LEU A 353 -19.68 1.19 -15.13
C LEU A 353 -20.95 1.73 -14.45
N GLU A 354 -21.17 1.43 -13.17
CA GLU A 354 -22.25 1.99 -12.36
C GLU A 354 -22.18 3.52 -12.31
N ARG A 355 -20.98 4.07 -12.07
CA ARG A 355 -20.76 5.52 -12.04
C ARG A 355 -20.90 6.19 -13.39
N GLU A 356 -20.53 5.51 -14.47
CA GLU A 356 -20.82 5.98 -15.83
C GLU A 356 -22.34 6.08 -16.05
N ALA A 357 -23.08 5.02 -15.69
CA ALA A 357 -24.54 5.01 -15.82
C ALA A 357 -25.24 6.10 -15.00
N ALA A 358 -24.67 6.41 -13.81
CA ALA A 358 -25.17 7.47 -12.94
C ALA A 358 -24.70 8.88 -13.39
N GLY A 359 -23.91 8.99 -14.46
CA GLY A 359 -23.38 10.27 -14.97
C GLY A 359 -22.31 10.92 -14.08
N THR A 360 -21.74 10.17 -13.11
CA THR A 360 -20.72 10.65 -12.17
C THR A 360 -19.30 10.28 -12.59
N LEU A 361 -19.13 9.55 -13.69
CA LEU A 361 -17.86 9.30 -14.38
C LEU A 361 -18.11 9.34 -15.89
N ALA A 362 -17.34 10.14 -16.62
CA ALA A 362 -17.52 10.32 -18.05
C ALA A 362 -16.38 9.69 -18.85
N ARG A 363 -16.67 9.22 -20.08
CA ARG A 363 -15.64 8.77 -21.01
C ARG A 363 -14.86 9.95 -21.58
N ARG A 364 -13.55 9.81 -21.59
CA ARG A 364 -12.64 10.72 -22.24
C ARG A 364 -11.90 9.98 -23.37
N GLY A 365 -12.00 10.48 -24.60
CA GLY A 365 -11.46 9.75 -25.76
C GLY A 365 -12.11 8.38 -26.00
N GLY A 366 -13.38 8.19 -25.55
CA GLY A 366 -14.09 6.92 -25.67
C GLY A 366 -13.77 5.88 -24.60
N GLU A 367 -12.93 6.20 -23.61
CA GLU A 367 -12.55 5.32 -22.51
C GLU A 367 -12.91 5.94 -21.15
N LEU A 368 -13.29 5.10 -20.18
CA LEU A 368 -13.30 5.47 -18.77
C LEU A 368 -11.87 5.34 -18.21
N HIS A 369 -11.45 6.27 -17.39
CA HIS A 369 -10.13 6.23 -16.79
C HIS A 369 -10.25 6.16 -15.27
N PHE A 370 -9.51 5.23 -14.63
CA PHE A 370 -9.46 5.16 -13.17
C PHE A 370 -9.00 6.49 -12.54
N LEU A 371 -8.01 7.15 -13.15
CA LEU A 371 -7.48 8.41 -12.64
C LEU A 371 -8.49 9.57 -12.69
N ASP A 372 -9.56 9.49 -13.50
CA ASP A 372 -10.61 10.50 -13.56
C ASP A 372 -11.55 10.42 -12.32
N LEU A 373 -11.48 9.34 -11.52
CA LEU A 373 -12.12 9.26 -10.20
C LEU A 373 -11.47 10.20 -9.18
N ILE A 374 -10.18 10.54 -9.38
CA ILE A 374 -9.39 11.34 -8.45
C ILE A 374 -9.71 12.81 -8.67
N GLY A 375 -10.45 13.40 -7.75
CA GLY A 375 -10.85 14.82 -7.85
C GLY A 375 -12.19 15.05 -8.56
N GLY A 376 -12.91 14.00 -8.89
CA GLY A 376 -14.28 14.09 -9.37
C GLY A 376 -15.25 14.32 -8.21
N ASN A 377 -15.68 15.54 -8.03
CA ASN A 377 -16.97 15.94 -7.46
C ASN A 377 -17.67 16.79 -8.48
#